data_660c955f18c8760169c1ef3c6d2df9e6
#
_entry.id   660c955f18c8760169c1ef3c6d2df9e6
#
_cell.length_a   1.000
_cell.length_b   1.000
_cell.length_c   1.000
_cell.angle_alpha   90.00
_cell.angle_beta   90.00
_cell.angle_gamma   90.00
#
_symmetry.space_group_name_H-M   'P 1'
#
loop_
_entity.id
_entity.type
_entity.pdbx_description
1 polymer ?
#
loop_
_entity_poly.entity_id
_entity_poly.type
_entity_poly.pdbx_seq_one_letter_code
_entity_poly.pdbx_strand_id
1 'polypeptide(L)'
;LSTDPRFDEKVIDVVGLYMNPPDKAVVLCLDEKSQIQALDRTQPSLPMKKGRAGTMTHDYKRNGTTTLFAALDVLSGKVIGQCLPQHTNNELVHFLKEVDREVPKGLAVHVITDNYGTRGQENVVAWLAKHPRFHFHFTPTSSSWLNLVERWFRELTQKAIRRGVFRSVPELVAAIQAYLDAHNADPKPFIWTASADEILQKVKRGRVALANQKANNEALH
;
A
#
# COMPACT_ATOMS: atom_id res chain seq x y z
N LEU A 1 -16.82 -3.59 8.56
CA LEU A 1 -17.24 -3.04 7.25
C LEU A 1 -17.02 -1.54 7.24
N SER A 2 -16.71 -0.99 6.05
CA SER A 2 -16.50 0.46 5.88
C SER A 2 -17.73 1.27 6.26
N THR A 3 -17.51 2.40 6.93
CA THR A 3 -18.55 3.39 7.28
C THR A 3 -18.51 4.62 6.35
N ASP A 4 -17.75 4.55 5.26
CA ASP A 4 -17.61 5.65 4.29
C ASP A 4 -18.97 5.93 3.62
N PRO A 5 -19.51 7.15 3.68
CA PRO A 5 -20.81 7.50 3.07
C PRO A 5 -20.77 7.43 1.53
N ARG A 6 -19.59 7.55 0.91
CA ARG A 6 -19.38 7.43 -0.54
C ARG A 6 -18.71 6.11 -0.92
N PHE A 7 -18.98 5.05 -0.15
CA PHE A 7 -18.33 3.74 -0.34
C PHE A 7 -18.53 3.22 -1.77
N ASP A 8 -19.77 3.21 -2.24
CA ASP A 8 -20.13 2.63 -3.53
C ASP A 8 -19.47 3.40 -4.69
N GLU A 9 -19.51 4.74 -4.65
CA GLU A 9 -18.88 5.62 -5.65
C GLU A 9 -17.36 5.36 -5.75
N LYS A 10 -16.68 5.31 -4.60
CA LYS A 10 -15.24 5.09 -4.55
C LYS A 10 -14.84 3.69 -5.00
N VAL A 11 -15.65 2.67 -4.69
CA VAL A 11 -15.42 1.30 -5.18
C VAL A 11 -15.55 1.26 -6.69
N ILE A 12 -16.60 1.87 -7.25
CA ILE A 12 -16.82 1.92 -8.72
C ILE A 12 -15.67 2.65 -9.40
N ASP A 13 -15.24 3.80 -8.88
CA ASP A 13 -14.14 4.59 -9.43
C ASP A 13 -12.81 3.80 -9.44
N VAL A 14 -12.39 3.27 -8.30
CA VAL A 14 -11.12 2.55 -8.17
C VAL A 14 -11.12 1.25 -8.99
N VAL A 15 -12.20 0.46 -8.91
CA VAL A 15 -12.30 -0.80 -9.68
C VAL A 15 -12.40 -0.51 -11.17
N GLY A 16 -13.06 0.57 -11.56
CA GLY A 16 -13.12 1.04 -12.94
C GLY A 16 -11.73 1.26 -13.54
N LEU A 17 -10.82 1.91 -12.78
CA LEU A 17 -9.43 2.12 -13.18
C LEU A 17 -8.64 0.82 -13.33
N TYR A 18 -8.91 -0.19 -12.49
CA TYR A 18 -8.26 -1.49 -12.60
C TYR A 18 -8.71 -2.31 -13.80
N MET A 19 -10.02 -2.26 -14.08
CA MET A 19 -10.63 -3.07 -15.15
C MET A 19 -10.49 -2.43 -16.52
N ASN A 20 -10.47 -1.10 -16.56
CA ASN A 20 -10.42 -0.33 -17.82
C ASN A 20 -9.61 0.96 -17.63
N PRO A 21 -8.27 0.85 -17.53
CA PRO A 21 -7.40 2.02 -17.36
C PRO A 21 -7.52 2.96 -18.57
N PRO A 22 -7.48 4.29 -18.34
CA PRO A 22 -7.60 5.27 -19.43
C PRO A 22 -6.44 5.17 -20.43
N ASP A 23 -6.71 5.45 -21.69
CA ASP A 23 -5.69 5.61 -22.71
C ASP A 23 -4.75 6.78 -22.39
N LYS A 24 -3.47 6.65 -22.74
CA LYS A 24 -2.43 7.67 -22.50
C LYS A 24 -2.31 8.09 -21.02
N ALA A 25 -2.54 7.17 -20.11
CA ALA A 25 -2.42 7.36 -18.68
C ALA A 25 -1.61 6.24 -18.03
N VAL A 26 -1.08 6.54 -16.84
CA VAL A 26 -0.55 5.55 -15.89
C VAL A 26 -1.45 5.52 -14.68
N VAL A 27 -1.82 4.33 -14.23
CA VAL A 27 -2.59 4.13 -13.00
C VAL A 27 -1.65 3.60 -11.93
N LEU A 28 -1.43 4.39 -10.89
CA LEU A 28 -0.53 4.08 -9.79
C LEU A 28 -1.31 3.83 -8.50
N CYS A 29 -1.01 2.74 -7.82
CA CYS A 29 -1.43 2.51 -6.44
C CYS A 29 -0.35 3.05 -5.51
N LEU A 30 -0.64 4.14 -4.79
CA LEU A 30 0.28 4.82 -3.89
C LEU A 30 -0.12 4.60 -2.44
N ASP A 31 0.88 4.29 -1.61
CA ASP A 31 0.72 4.20 -0.17
C ASP A 31 2.09 4.29 0.52
N GLU A 32 2.10 4.39 1.87
CA GLU A 32 3.32 4.31 2.64
C GLU A 32 3.29 3.17 3.65
N LYS A 33 4.41 2.49 3.75
CA LYS A 33 4.70 1.56 4.83
C LYS A 33 5.52 2.28 5.88
N SER A 34 4.84 2.80 6.90
CA SER A 34 5.48 3.57 7.97
C SER A 34 6.18 2.67 8.99
N GLN A 35 7.16 3.25 9.70
CA GLN A 35 7.84 2.66 10.86
C GLN A 35 8.41 1.25 10.64
N ILE A 36 9.01 1.00 9.48
CA ILE A 36 9.74 -0.24 9.23
C ILE A 36 10.97 -0.25 10.14
N GLN A 37 11.08 -1.26 11.01
CA GLN A 37 12.11 -1.31 12.03
C GLN A 37 13.36 -2.04 11.55
N ALA A 38 14.54 -1.45 11.78
CA ALA A 38 15.81 -2.14 11.67
C ALA A 38 16.01 -3.02 12.91
N LEU A 39 15.69 -4.31 12.78
CA LEU A 39 15.77 -5.28 13.86
C LEU A 39 17.05 -6.09 13.77
N ASP A 40 17.89 -6.00 14.80
CA ASP A 40 19.03 -6.88 15.00
C ASP A 40 18.64 -8.00 15.96
N ARG A 41 18.69 -9.23 15.50
CA ARG A 41 18.34 -10.40 16.32
C ARG A 41 19.56 -10.83 17.11
N THR A 42 19.44 -10.91 18.42
CA THR A 42 20.53 -11.26 19.33
C THR A 42 20.97 -12.71 19.20
N GLN A 43 20.13 -13.57 18.61
CA GLN A 43 20.44 -14.98 18.40
C GLN A 43 20.01 -15.43 17.00
N PRO A 44 20.77 -16.34 16.34
CA PRO A 44 20.41 -16.87 15.04
C PRO A 44 19.10 -17.66 15.12
N SER A 45 18.29 -17.53 14.06
CA SER A 45 17.08 -18.34 13.91
C SER A 45 17.46 -19.83 13.77
N LEU A 46 16.71 -20.71 14.40
CA LEU A 46 16.88 -22.15 14.19
C LEU A 46 16.19 -22.54 12.86
N PRO A 47 16.93 -23.20 11.93
CA PRO A 47 16.37 -23.63 10.66
C PRO A 47 15.29 -24.69 10.84
N MET A 48 14.39 -24.80 9.85
CA MET A 48 13.45 -25.91 9.79
C MET A 48 14.20 -27.26 9.73
N LYS A 49 13.77 -28.22 10.54
CA LYS A 49 14.18 -29.63 10.48
C LYS A 49 12.95 -30.51 10.30
N LYS A 50 13.12 -31.75 9.80
CA LYS A 50 12.02 -32.71 9.67
C LYS A 50 11.30 -32.87 11.03
N GLY A 51 10.01 -32.58 11.08
CA GLY A 51 9.19 -32.63 12.29
C GLY A 51 9.31 -31.43 13.24
N ARG A 52 10.08 -30.37 12.89
CA ARG A 52 10.22 -29.16 13.70
C ARG A 52 10.14 -27.90 12.85
N ALA A 53 9.20 -27.03 13.17
CA ALA A 53 9.08 -25.71 12.54
C ALA A 53 10.33 -24.85 12.81
N GLY A 54 10.69 -24.00 11.87
CA GLY A 54 11.71 -22.97 12.10
C GLY A 54 11.26 -22.02 13.20
N THR A 55 12.10 -21.78 14.19
CA THR A 55 11.82 -20.84 15.27
C THR A 55 12.67 -19.59 15.13
N MET A 56 12.06 -18.42 15.42
CA MET A 56 12.77 -17.15 15.51
C MET A 56 12.80 -16.72 16.96
N THR A 57 13.94 -16.18 17.40
CA THR A 57 14.05 -15.61 18.74
C THR A 57 13.18 -14.34 18.87
N HIS A 58 12.59 -14.16 20.04
CA HIS A 58 11.83 -12.94 20.36
C HIS A 58 12.73 -11.78 20.81
N ASP A 59 14.00 -12.06 21.12
CA ASP A 59 14.96 -11.05 21.55
C ASP A 59 15.56 -10.34 20.34
N TYR A 60 15.35 -9.03 20.27
CA TYR A 60 15.88 -8.17 19.23
C TYR A 60 16.23 -6.78 19.76
N LYS A 61 17.26 -6.19 19.17
CA LYS A 61 17.62 -4.79 19.34
C LYS A 61 17.01 -3.98 18.21
N ARG A 62 16.42 -2.83 18.54
CA ARG A 62 15.89 -1.86 17.57
C ARG A 62 16.96 -0.82 17.26
N ASN A 63 17.33 -0.69 15.99
CA ASN A 63 18.36 0.22 15.51
C ASN A 63 17.79 1.40 14.71
N GLY A 64 16.52 1.74 14.94
CA GLY A 64 15.81 2.83 14.29
C GLY A 64 14.76 2.35 13.29
N THR A 65 14.12 3.31 12.64
CA THR A 65 13.00 3.08 11.70
C THR A 65 13.19 3.88 10.41
N THR A 66 12.54 3.43 9.35
CA THR A 66 12.34 4.19 8.11
C THR A 66 10.90 4.04 7.64
N THR A 67 10.45 4.94 6.77
CA THR A 67 9.17 4.84 6.05
C THR A 67 9.46 4.62 4.59
N LEU A 68 8.77 3.67 3.96
CA LEU A 68 8.82 3.44 2.53
C LEU A 68 7.55 3.99 1.88
N PHE A 69 7.69 4.98 1.01
CA PHE A 69 6.66 5.37 0.05
C PHE A 69 6.80 4.52 -1.20
N ALA A 70 5.68 4.03 -1.73
CA ALA A 70 5.68 3.25 -2.95
C ALA A 70 4.49 3.57 -3.84
N ALA A 71 4.73 3.58 -5.16
CA ALA A 71 3.72 3.73 -6.19
C ALA A 71 3.86 2.55 -7.17
N LEU A 72 2.89 1.63 -7.13
CA LEU A 72 2.82 0.45 -8.00
C LEU A 72 2.05 0.80 -9.28
N ASP A 73 2.68 0.66 -10.41
CA ASP A 73 2.00 0.73 -11.71
C ASP A 73 1.16 -0.53 -11.93
N VAL A 74 -0.14 -0.32 -12.08
CA VAL A 74 -1.13 -1.40 -12.21
C VAL A 74 -0.91 -2.25 -13.45
N LEU A 75 -0.49 -1.64 -14.56
CA LEU A 75 -0.34 -2.35 -15.84
C LEU A 75 1.01 -3.07 -15.95
N SER A 76 2.11 -2.39 -15.62
CA SER A 76 3.44 -2.98 -15.76
C SER A 76 3.86 -3.79 -14.53
N GLY A 77 3.27 -3.55 -13.38
CA GLY A 77 3.70 -4.11 -12.11
C GLY A 77 4.99 -3.48 -11.55
N LYS A 78 5.57 -2.49 -12.23
CA LYS A 78 6.74 -1.76 -11.73
C LYS A 78 6.38 -0.93 -10.50
N VAL A 79 7.34 -0.76 -9.63
CA VAL A 79 7.17 0.03 -8.39
C VAL A 79 8.21 1.14 -8.36
N ILE A 80 7.74 2.37 -8.22
CA ILE A 80 8.57 3.50 -7.81
C ILE A 80 8.56 3.49 -6.28
N GLY A 81 9.72 3.46 -5.63
CA GLY A 81 9.79 3.39 -4.18
C GLY A 81 10.92 4.22 -3.61
N GLN A 82 10.68 4.85 -2.45
CA GLN A 82 11.67 5.68 -1.77
C GLN A 82 11.53 5.54 -0.26
N CYS A 83 12.65 5.23 0.41
CA CYS A 83 12.71 5.25 1.87
C CYS A 83 12.98 6.68 2.35
N LEU A 84 12.13 7.17 3.26
CA LEU A 84 12.21 8.50 3.85
C LEU A 84 12.15 8.40 5.39
N PRO A 85 12.69 9.38 6.12
CA PRO A 85 12.75 9.32 7.59
C PRO A 85 11.36 9.33 8.27
N GLN A 86 10.42 10.04 7.68
CA GLN A 86 9.07 10.26 8.22
C GLN A 86 8.00 10.00 7.16
N HIS A 87 6.72 10.12 7.56
CA HIS A 87 5.55 9.98 6.69
C HIS A 87 4.66 11.22 6.76
N THR A 88 5.28 12.41 6.69
CA THR A 88 4.56 13.69 6.67
C THR A 88 4.16 14.08 5.26
N ASN A 89 3.32 15.12 5.15
CA ASN A 89 2.90 15.68 3.86
C ASN A 89 4.08 16.21 3.04
N ASN A 90 5.18 16.63 3.69
CA ASN A 90 6.38 17.09 2.99
C ASN A 90 7.08 15.92 2.29
N GLU A 91 7.21 14.78 2.96
CA GLU A 91 7.75 13.56 2.37
C GLU A 91 6.85 13.05 1.23
N LEU A 92 5.52 13.12 1.40
CA LEU A 92 4.60 12.76 0.32
C LEU A 92 4.81 13.66 -0.91
N VAL A 93 4.89 15.00 -0.74
CA VAL A 93 5.18 15.91 -1.86
C VAL A 93 6.56 15.64 -2.46
N HIS A 94 7.55 15.29 -1.64
CA HIS A 94 8.87 14.89 -2.13
C HIS A 94 8.77 13.63 -3.00
N PHE A 95 8.04 12.63 -2.54
CA PHE A 95 7.82 11.39 -3.29
C PHE A 95 6.99 11.61 -4.57
N LEU A 96 5.97 12.47 -4.55
CA LEU A 96 5.20 12.82 -5.75
C LEU A 96 6.05 13.49 -6.83
N LYS A 97 7.06 14.27 -6.45
CA LYS A 97 8.05 14.83 -7.40
C LYS A 97 8.91 13.74 -8.04
N GLU A 98 9.24 12.70 -7.27
CA GLU A 98 9.94 11.53 -7.81
C GLU A 98 9.07 10.79 -8.82
N VAL A 99 7.82 10.52 -8.48
CA VAL A 99 6.83 9.93 -9.40
C VAL A 99 6.68 10.78 -10.66
N ASP A 100 6.58 12.12 -10.52
CA ASP A 100 6.48 13.02 -11.67
C ASP A 100 7.70 12.96 -12.59
N ARG A 101 8.89 12.68 -12.04
CA ARG A 101 10.13 12.54 -12.80
C ARG A 101 10.20 11.20 -13.54
N GLU A 102 9.78 10.12 -12.91
CA GLU A 102 9.86 8.75 -13.45
C GLU A 102 8.79 8.47 -14.52
N VAL A 103 7.58 9.05 -14.37
CA VAL A 103 6.49 8.84 -15.31
C VAL A 103 6.65 9.74 -16.55
N PRO A 104 6.56 9.19 -17.79
CA PRO A 104 6.66 9.97 -19.02
C PRO A 104 5.72 11.19 -19.06
N LYS A 105 6.25 12.35 -19.46
CA LYS A 105 5.55 13.64 -19.39
C LYS A 105 4.28 13.74 -20.25
N GLY A 106 4.13 12.89 -21.26
CA GLY A 106 2.94 12.87 -22.14
C GLY A 106 1.76 12.07 -21.58
N LEU A 107 1.89 11.49 -20.39
CA LEU A 107 0.84 10.65 -19.80
C LEU A 107 0.14 11.38 -18.63
N ALA A 108 -1.16 11.19 -18.52
CA ALA A 108 -1.90 11.49 -17.29
C ALA A 108 -1.49 10.48 -16.19
N VAL A 109 -1.56 10.89 -14.92
CA VAL A 109 -1.19 10.07 -13.78
C VAL A 109 -2.40 9.94 -12.85
N HIS A 110 -3.04 8.78 -12.88
CA HIS A 110 -4.11 8.45 -11.95
C HIS A 110 -3.52 7.79 -10.72
N VAL A 111 -3.71 8.39 -9.55
CA VAL A 111 -3.15 7.91 -8.29
C VAL A 111 -4.26 7.39 -7.41
N ILE A 112 -4.28 6.08 -7.18
CA ILE A 112 -5.17 5.43 -6.21
C ILE A 112 -4.43 5.40 -4.88
N THR A 113 -5.03 6.03 -3.86
CA THR A 113 -4.46 6.08 -2.51
C THR A 113 -5.56 5.93 -1.47
N ASP A 114 -5.22 5.65 -0.24
CA ASP A 114 -6.20 5.69 0.83
C ASP A 114 -6.60 7.13 1.16
N ASN A 115 -7.64 7.27 1.98
CA ASN A 115 -8.20 8.57 2.30
C ASN A 115 -7.28 9.29 3.31
N TYR A 116 -6.10 9.71 2.86
CA TYR A 116 -5.23 10.60 3.62
C TYR A 116 -6.05 11.82 4.03
N GLY A 117 -6.27 11.97 5.32
CA GLY A 117 -7.17 12.99 5.85
C GLY A 117 -6.91 14.37 5.23
N THR A 118 -7.86 14.87 4.49
CA THR A 118 -7.81 16.12 3.73
C THR A 118 -7.59 17.37 4.59
N ARG A 119 -7.50 17.22 5.91
CA ARG A 119 -7.22 18.31 6.84
C ARG A 119 -5.73 18.44 7.09
N GLY A 120 -5.14 19.57 6.71
CA GLY A 120 -3.71 19.88 6.92
C GLY A 120 -2.80 19.57 5.76
N GLN A 121 -3.31 19.34 4.54
CA GLN A 121 -2.53 19.01 3.34
C GLN A 121 -2.36 20.19 2.37
N GLU A 122 -2.25 21.40 2.86
CA GLU A 122 -2.15 22.60 2.02
C GLU A 122 -1.01 22.50 0.99
N ASN A 123 0.12 21.95 1.38
CA ASN A 123 1.28 21.75 0.50
C ASN A 123 1.03 20.69 -0.61
N VAL A 124 0.26 19.63 -0.31
CA VAL A 124 -0.13 18.63 -1.30
C VAL A 124 -1.12 19.24 -2.29
N VAL A 125 -2.13 19.95 -1.81
CA VAL A 125 -3.12 20.66 -2.65
C VAL A 125 -2.43 21.69 -3.54
N ALA A 126 -1.51 22.50 -2.97
CA ALA A 126 -0.74 23.49 -3.72
C ALA A 126 0.17 22.85 -4.78
N TRP A 127 0.72 21.67 -4.49
CA TRP A 127 1.51 20.92 -5.45
C TRP A 127 0.64 20.40 -6.59
N LEU A 128 -0.50 19.78 -6.28
CA LEU A 128 -1.46 19.25 -7.26
C LEU A 128 -2.00 20.35 -8.20
N ALA A 129 -2.27 21.52 -7.68
CA ALA A 129 -2.71 22.68 -8.48
C ALA A 129 -1.71 23.07 -9.58
N LYS A 130 -0.42 22.78 -9.37
CA LYS A 130 0.66 23.03 -10.33
C LYS A 130 0.96 21.81 -11.25
N HIS A 131 0.34 20.65 -10.96
CA HIS A 131 0.57 19.40 -11.69
C HIS A 131 -0.76 18.81 -12.19
N PRO A 132 -1.45 19.48 -13.15
CA PRO A 132 -2.81 19.11 -13.58
C PRO A 132 -2.91 17.72 -14.22
N ARG A 133 -1.79 17.09 -14.56
CA ARG A 133 -1.78 15.71 -15.05
C ARG A 133 -2.01 14.64 -13.97
N PHE A 134 -1.97 15.02 -12.66
CA PHE A 134 -2.21 14.13 -11.53
C PHE A 134 -3.67 14.15 -11.12
N HIS A 135 -4.31 12.98 -11.11
CA HIS A 135 -5.71 12.77 -10.73
C HIS A 135 -5.75 11.78 -9.56
N PHE A 136 -6.23 12.22 -8.40
CA PHE A 136 -6.29 11.41 -7.19
C PHE A 136 -7.64 10.72 -7.05
N HIS A 137 -7.60 9.43 -6.77
CA HIS A 137 -8.73 8.54 -6.53
C HIS A 137 -8.57 7.92 -5.14
N PHE A 138 -9.57 8.12 -4.30
CA PHE A 138 -9.48 7.69 -2.90
C PHE A 138 -10.23 6.39 -2.66
N THR A 139 -9.58 5.42 -2.01
CA THR A 139 -10.26 4.23 -1.52
C THR A 139 -11.24 4.58 -0.41
N PRO A 140 -12.31 3.81 -0.20
CA PRO A 140 -13.20 4.03 0.94
C PRO A 140 -12.48 3.85 2.27
N THR A 141 -12.90 4.55 3.29
CA THR A 141 -12.35 4.40 4.66
C THR A 141 -12.37 2.93 5.09
N SER A 142 -11.28 2.47 5.69
CA SER A 142 -11.08 1.07 6.12
C SER A 142 -11.15 0.05 4.96
N SER A 143 -10.71 0.43 3.77
CA SER A 143 -10.71 -0.40 2.58
C SER A 143 -9.36 -0.45 1.87
N SER A 144 -8.26 -0.48 2.63
CA SER A 144 -6.88 -0.60 2.10
C SER A 144 -6.69 -1.84 1.20
N TRP A 145 -7.52 -2.88 1.38
CA TRP A 145 -7.53 -4.06 0.50
C TRP A 145 -7.85 -3.73 -0.98
N LEU A 146 -8.45 -2.58 -1.27
CA LEU A 146 -8.63 -2.06 -2.64
C LEU A 146 -7.34 -1.48 -3.22
N ASN A 147 -6.34 -1.13 -2.40
CA ASN A 147 -5.08 -0.59 -2.86
C ASN A 147 -4.07 -1.72 -3.14
N LEU A 148 -3.76 -1.96 -4.42
CA LEU A 148 -2.90 -3.09 -4.83
C LEU A 148 -1.47 -3.00 -4.28
N VAL A 149 -0.96 -1.82 -3.97
CA VAL A 149 0.39 -1.66 -3.40
C VAL A 149 0.51 -2.32 -2.02
N GLU A 150 -0.59 -2.47 -1.27
CA GLU A 150 -0.61 -3.19 0.00
C GLU A 150 -0.26 -4.68 -0.16
N ARG A 151 -0.64 -5.29 -1.27
CA ARG A 151 -0.22 -6.64 -1.61
C ARG A 151 1.29 -6.71 -1.82
N TRP A 152 1.86 -5.75 -2.53
CA TRP A 152 3.30 -5.64 -2.73
C TRP A 152 4.05 -5.41 -1.40
N PHE A 153 3.55 -4.56 -0.51
CA PHE A 153 4.11 -4.37 0.83
C PHE A 153 4.10 -5.67 1.66
N ARG A 154 3.08 -6.50 1.50
CA ARG A 154 3.06 -7.83 2.14
C ARG A 154 4.17 -8.72 1.62
N GLU A 155 4.39 -8.75 0.30
CA GLU A 155 5.46 -9.53 -0.31
C GLU A 155 6.85 -9.04 0.11
N LEU A 156 7.10 -7.75 0.07
CA LEU A 156 8.33 -7.12 0.58
C LEU A 156 8.57 -7.54 2.05
N THR A 157 7.54 -7.42 2.87
CA THR A 157 7.65 -7.79 4.29
C THR A 157 8.05 -9.24 4.49
N GLN A 158 7.43 -10.16 3.75
CA GLN A 158 7.69 -11.59 3.89
C GLN A 158 9.05 -12.01 3.32
N LYS A 159 9.43 -11.44 2.17
CA LYS A 159 10.61 -11.88 1.41
C LYS A 159 11.90 -11.18 1.85
N ALA A 160 11.84 -9.89 2.22
CA ALA A 160 13.03 -9.10 2.53
C ALA A 160 13.13 -8.66 4.01
N ILE A 161 12.01 -8.21 4.63
CA ILE A 161 12.10 -7.57 5.94
C ILE A 161 12.00 -8.59 7.09
N ARG A 162 10.99 -9.46 7.07
CA ARG A 162 10.64 -10.31 8.23
C ARG A 162 11.76 -11.24 8.69
N ARG A 163 12.58 -11.72 7.77
CA ARG A 163 13.71 -12.64 8.05
C ARG A 163 15.06 -11.94 8.06
N GLY A 164 15.09 -10.64 7.73
CA GLY A 164 16.29 -9.84 7.73
C GLY A 164 16.81 -9.58 9.14
N VAL A 165 18.11 -9.38 9.25
CA VAL A 165 18.81 -8.89 10.43
C VAL A 165 19.46 -7.59 10.03
N PHE A 166 19.10 -6.49 10.68
CA PHE A 166 19.53 -5.14 10.29
C PHE A 166 20.14 -4.44 11.50
N ARG A 167 21.43 -4.17 11.43
CA ARG A 167 22.21 -3.51 12.48
C ARG A 167 22.10 -2.00 12.45
N SER A 168 21.54 -1.47 11.35
CA SER A 168 21.34 -0.04 11.15
C SER A 168 20.19 0.23 10.17
N VAL A 169 19.66 1.46 10.19
CA VAL A 169 18.67 1.91 9.20
C VAL A 169 19.23 1.88 7.76
N PRO A 170 20.47 2.30 7.48
CA PRO A 170 21.05 2.14 6.14
C PRO A 170 21.08 0.71 5.62
N GLU A 171 21.37 -0.29 6.46
CA GLU A 171 21.30 -1.71 6.05
C GLU A 171 19.88 -2.14 5.67
N LEU A 172 18.88 -1.72 6.45
CA LEU A 172 17.46 -1.96 6.14
C LEU A 172 17.07 -1.30 4.81
N VAL A 173 17.44 -0.03 4.61
CA VAL A 173 17.15 0.71 3.37
C VAL A 173 17.82 0.03 2.16
N ALA A 174 19.06 -0.40 2.28
CA ALA A 174 19.76 -1.13 1.22
C ALA A 174 19.06 -2.46 0.86
N ALA A 175 18.54 -3.19 1.85
CA ALA A 175 17.79 -4.42 1.61
C ALA A 175 16.43 -4.17 0.93
N ILE A 176 15.74 -3.10 1.30
CA ILE A 176 14.50 -2.67 0.65
C ILE A 176 14.78 -2.29 -0.81
N GLN A 177 15.84 -1.51 -1.06
CA GLN A 177 16.22 -1.11 -2.41
C GLN A 177 16.60 -2.31 -3.27
N ALA A 178 17.40 -3.24 -2.76
CA ALA A 178 17.76 -4.45 -3.48
C ALA A 178 16.52 -5.30 -3.85
N TYR A 179 15.52 -5.37 -2.96
CA TYR A 179 14.26 -6.04 -3.26
C TYR A 179 13.48 -5.31 -4.37
N LEU A 180 13.43 -3.98 -4.31
CA LEU A 180 12.77 -3.12 -5.31
C LEU A 180 13.41 -3.30 -6.69
N ASP A 181 14.73 -3.28 -6.76
CA ASP A 181 15.49 -3.44 -8.00
C ASP A 181 15.27 -4.84 -8.60
N ALA A 182 15.31 -5.88 -7.77
CA ALA A 182 15.03 -7.26 -8.20
C ALA A 182 13.57 -7.43 -8.68
N HIS A 183 12.60 -6.79 -8.01
CA HIS A 183 11.21 -6.79 -8.45
C HIS A 183 11.05 -6.08 -9.79
N ASN A 184 11.67 -4.92 -9.97
CA ASN A 184 11.58 -4.12 -11.18
C ASN A 184 12.36 -4.71 -12.38
N ALA A 185 13.29 -5.63 -12.15
CA ALA A 185 13.99 -6.37 -13.21
C ALA A 185 13.06 -7.38 -13.93
N ASP A 186 12.07 -7.95 -13.22
CA ASP A 186 11.05 -8.85 -13.78
C ASP A 186 9.70 -8.54 -13.12
N PRO A 187 9.11 -7.36 -13.39
CA PRO A 187 7.90 -6.93 -12.74
C PRO A 187 6.69 -7.76 -13.21
N LYS A 188 5.84 -8.12 -12.25
CA LYS A 188 4.60 -8.86 -12.54
C LYS A 188 3.42 -8.08 -11.98
N PRO A 189 2.47 -7.65 -12.84
CA PRO A 189 1.31 -6.92 -12.38
C PRO A 189 0.41 -7.81 -11.51
N PHE A 190 -0.22 -7.19 -10.53
CA PHE A 190 -1.30 -7.82 -9.77
C PHE A 190 -2.61 -7.65 -10.53
N ILE A 191 -3.13 -8.74 -11.07
CA ILE A 191 -4.37 -8.71 -11.85
C ILE A 191 -5.56 -8.60 -10.89
N TRP A 192 -6.36 -7.56 -11.07
CA TRP A 192 -7.64 -7.41 -10.39
C TRP A 192 -8.73 -8.13 -11.18
N THR A 193 -9.54 -8.96 -10.52
CA THR A 193 -10.54 -9.80 -11.20
C THR A 193 -11.98 -9.57 -10.75
N ALA A 194 -12.19 -8.95 -9.57
CA ALA A 194 -13.51 -8.73 -9.03
C ALA A 194 -14.15 -7.46 -9.62
N SER A 195 -15.38 -7.56 -10.13
CA SER A 195 -16.14 -6.38 -10.55
C SER A 195 -16.60 -5.54 -9.35
N ALA A 196 -16.90 -4.25 -9.59
CA ALA A 196 -17.47 -3.37 -8.56
C ALA A 196 -18.81 -3.95 -8.04
N ASP A 197 -19.68 -4.43 -8.92
CA ASP A 197 -20.97 -5.01 -8.56
C ASP A 197 -20.84 -6.22 -7.62
N GLU A 198 -19.90 -7.13 -7.93
CA GLU A 198 -19.65 -8.29 -7.05
C GLU A 198 -19.21 -7.87 -5.65
N ILE A 199 -18.35 -6.83 -5.57
CA ILE A 199 -17.88 -6.29 -4.29
C ILE A 199 -19.04 -5.66 -3.53
N LEU A 200 -19.82 -4.79 -4.18
CA LEU A 200 -20.97 -4.12 -3.56
C LEU A 200 -22.02 -5.11 -3.05
N GLN A 201 -22.31 -6.15 -3.83
CA GLN A 201 -23.23 -7.22 -3.39
C GLN A 201 -22.70 -7.99 -2.18
N LYS A 202 -21.38 -8.31 -2.15
CA LYS A 202 -20.77 -8.98 -0.99
C LYS A 202 -20.83 -8.10 0.26
N VAL A 203 -20.55 -6.80 0.13
CA VAL A 203 -20.60 -5.84 1.24
C VAL A 203 -22.06 -5.68 1.75
N LYS A 204 -23.03 -5.57 0.86
CA LYS A 204 -24.45 -5.50 1.22
C LYS A 204 -24.89 -6.74 2.02
N ARG A 205 -24.55 -7.95 1.57
CA ARG A 205 -24.82 -9.19 2.33
C ARG A 205 -24.17 -9.19 3.70
N GLY A 206 -22.90 -8.74 3.79
CA GLY A 206 -22.20 -8.64 5.06
C GLY A 206 -22.84 -7.64 6.03
N ARG A 207 -23.34 -6.50 5.54
CA ARG A 207 -24.10 -5.52 6.37
C ARG A 207 -25.38 -6.11 6.93
N VAL A 208 -26.14 -6.84 6.12
CA VAL A 208 -27.37 -7.53 6.56
C VAL A 208 -27.06 -8.60 7.61
N ALA A 209 -26.04 -9.42 7.40
CA ALA A 209 -25.63 -10.45 8.36
C ALA A 209 -25.25 -9.86 9.72
N LEU A 210 -24.49 -8.76 9.73
CA LEU A 210 -24.12 -8.06 10.97
C LEU A 210 -25.30 -7.42 11.68
N ALA A 211 -26.26 -6.85 10.95
CA ALA A 211 -27.48 -6.29 11.52
C ALA A 211 -28.30 -7.37 12.21
N ASN A 212 -28.50 -8.53 11.56
CA ASN A 212 -29.21 -9.67 12.14
C ASN A 212 -28.51 -10.23 13.40
N GLN A 213 -27.17 -10.28 13.40
CA GLN A 213 -26.41 -10.73 14.57
C GLN A 213 -26.55 -9.78 15.74
N LYS A 214 -26.56 -8.46 15.51
CA LYS A 214 -26.80 -7.47 16.57
C LYS A 214 -28.19 -7.59 17.16
N ALA A 215 -29.23 -7.68 16.32
CA ALA A 215 -30.60 -7.86 16.76
C ALA A 215 -30.80 -9.15 17.60
N ASN A 216 -30.17 -10.25 17.21
CA ASN A 216 -30.21 -11.49 17.98
C ASN A 216 -29.48 -11.37 19.35
N ASN A 217 -28.40 -10.64 19.43
CA ASN A 217 -27.68 -10.43 20.70
C ASN A 217 -28.47 -9.51 21.63
N GLU A 218 -29.14 -8.49 21.11
CA GLU A 218 -30.00 -7.58 21.89
C GLU A 218 -31.28 -8.30 22.41
N ALA A 219 -31.75 -9.31 21.70
CA ALA A 219 -32.94 -10.13 22.12
C ALA A 219 -32.58 -11.17 23.21
N LEU A 220 -31.29 -11.41 23.47
CA LEU A 220 -30.81 -12.37 24.48
C LEU A 220 -30.44 -11.69 25.83
N HIS A 221 -30.55 -10.38 25.91
CA HIS A 221 -30.36 -9.55 27.12
C HIS A 221 -31.64 -8.81 27.49
#